data_413b0321fc36188a2649b4c308a83f9a
#
_entry.id   413b0321fc36188a2649b4c308a83f9a
#
_cell.length_a   1.000
_cell.length_b   1.000
_cell.length_c   1.000
_cell.angle_alpha   90.00
_cell.angle_beta   90.00
_cell.angle_gamma   90.00
#
_symmetry.space_group_name_H-M   'P 1'
#
loop_
_entity.id
_entity.type
_entity.pdbx_description
1 polymer ?
#
loop_
_entity_poly.entity_id
_entity_poly.type
_entity_poly.pdbx_seq_one_letter_code
_entity_poly.pdbx_strand_id
1 'polypeptide(L)'
;VLPDRATVTMTCPFMQAYVNLLIQTCHKRGAAAIGGMAAQIPIKGNEKANNAAMDKVRADKLREVLAGHDGTWVAHPALVPIALEVFNKHMLGPNQYHVRREEVRVSALDLLNPNVDGQITEAGARANVSALLAYCANWVRGNGCVPINHLMEDAATAEISRISLWQWVFH
;
A
#
# COMPACT_ATOMS: atom_id res chain seq x y z
N VAL A 1 -13.77 1.31 14.92
CA VAL A 1 -13.70 0.05 14.13
C VAL A 1 -13.40 0.42 12.69
N LEU A 2 -12.42 -0.23 12.07
CA LEU A 2 -12.08 0.02 10.67
C LEU A 2 -13.10 -0.66 9.73
N PRO A 3 -13.43 -0.03 8.59
CA PRO A 3 -14.31 -0.60 7.57
C PRO A 3 -13.59 -1.68 6.75
N ASP A 4 -14.23 -2.15 5.70
CA ASP A 4 -13.64 -3.08 4.75
C ASP A 4 -12.24 -2.63 4.30
N ARG A 5 -11.27 -3.53 4.29
CA ARG A 5 -9.88 -3.24 3.93
C ARG A 5 -9.74 -2.52 2.58
N ALA A 6 -10.61 -2.85 1.63
CA ALA A 6 -10.58 -2.24 0.30
C ALA A 6 -10.84 -0.72 0.31
N THR A 7 -11.46 -0.17 1.36
CA THR A 7 -11.73 1.27 1.49
C THR A 7 -10.62 2.00 2.25
N VAL A 8 -9.75 1.28 2.97
CA VAL A 8 -8.62 1.86 3.70
C VAL A 8 -7.41 1.94 2.77
N THR A 9 -7.27 3.08 2.12
CA THR A 9 -6.24 3.33 1.11
C THR A 9 -5.17 4.30 1.62
N MET A 10 -4.09 4.47 0.85
CA MET A 10 -3.02 5.44 1.17
C MET A 10 -3.49 6.90 1.17
N THR A 11 -4.72 7.18 0.73
CA THR A 11 -5.34 8.52 0.77
C THR A 11 -6.16 8.78 2.03
N CYS A 12 -6.31 7.80 2.91
CA CYS A 12 -6.93 8.00 4.22
C CYS A 12 -6.11 8.97 5.09
N PRO A 13 -6.76 9.76 5.97
CA PRO A 13 -6.06 10.81 6.72
C PRO A 13 -4.84 10.34 7.50
N PHE A 14 -4.94 9.23 8.25
CA PHE A 14 -3.81 8.70 9.01
C PHE A 14 -2.67 8.17 8.12
N MET A 15 -2.99 7.63 6.93
CA MET A 15 -1.99 7.19 5.96
C MET A 15 -1.30 8.37 5.28
N GLN A 16 -2.02 9.46 5.00
CA GLN A 16 -1.41 10.71 4.52
C GLN A 16 -0.50 11.35 5.58
N ALA A 17 -0.94 11.36 6.84
CA ALA A 17 -0.12 11.82 7.96
C ALA A 17 1.18 11.02 8.05
N TYR A 18 1.08 9.69 7.97
CA TYR A 18 2.25 8.80 7.94
C TYR A 18 3.20 9.14 6.79
N VAL A 19 2.71 9.25 5.55
CA VAL A 19 3.53 9.55 4.37
C VAL A 19 4.25 10.89 4.53
N ASN A 20 3.55 11.93 4.95
CA ASN A 20 4.13 13.26 5.15
C ASN A 20 5.22 13.25 6.23
N LEU A 21 4.98 12.59 7.35
CA LEU A 21 5.96 12.46 8.43
C LEU A 21 7.17 11.63 8.01
N LEU A 22 6.97 10.56 7.22
CA LEU A 22 8.05 9.75 6.68
C LEU A 22 8.99 10.58 5.80
N ILE A 23 8.44 11.29 4.81
CA ILE A 23 9.22 12.13 3.90
C ILE A 23 9.97 13.22 4.68
N GLN A 24 9.28 13.96 5.56
CA GLN A 24 9.90 14.97 6.41
C GLN A 24 11.07 14.39 7.22
N THR A 25 10.85 13.25 7.86
CA THR A 25 11.84 12.62 8.73
C THR A 25 13.06 12.13 7.97
N CYS A 26 12.85 11.48 6.83
CA CYS A 26 13.92 10.98 5.97
C CYS A 26 14.74 12.14 5.39
N HIS A 27 14.09 13.09 4.76
CA HIS A 27 14.78 14.19 4.08
C HIS A 27 15.49 15.15 5.06
N LYS A 28 14.94 15.34 6.25
CA LYS A 28 15.64 16.08 7.32
C LYS A 28 17.00 15.47 7.65
N ARG A 29 17.14 14.15 7.47
CA ARG A 29 18.36 13.38 7.77
C ARG A 29 19.20 13.06 6.52
N GLY A 30 18.81 13.56 5.35
CA GLY A 30 19.49 13.22 4.08
C GLY A 30 19.36 11.75 3.71
N ALA A 31 18.28 11.09 4.15
CA ALA A 31 17.95 9.70 3.81
C ALA A 31 16.82 9.65 2.79
N ALA A 32 16.86 8.67 1.90
CA ALA A 32 15.82 8.46 0.90
C ALA A 32 14.51 7.96 1.56
N ALA A 33 13.38 8.54 1.14
CA ALA A 33 12.05 8.08 1.50
C ALA A 33 11.54 7.16 0.38
N ILE A 34 11.38 5.89 0.70
CA ILE A 34 10.94 4.87 -0.27
C ILE A 34 9.46 4.57 -0.07
N GLY A 35 8.69 4.61 -1.16
CA GLY A 35 7.28 4.26 -1.18
C GLY A 35 7.02 2.78 -0.94
N GLY A 36 5.78 2.45 -0.57
CA GLY A 36 5.38 1.08 -0.28
C GLY A 36 5.29 0.19 -1.52
N MET A 37 5.23 -1.12 -1.30
CA MET A 37 5.12 -2.10 -2.38
C MET A 37 3.78 -1.98 -3.12
N ALA A 38 3.84 -1.87 -4.46
CA ALA A 38 2.68 -2.19 -5.28
C ALA A 38 2.53 -3.72 -5.36
N ALA A 39 1.49 -4.24 -4.72
CA ALA A 39 1.29 -5.69 -4.58
C ALA A 39 0.69 -6.36 -5.83
N GLN A 40 0.25 -5.60 -6.82
CA GLN A 40 -0.28 -6.12 -8.08
C GLN A 40 0.75 -7.00 -8.80
N ILE A 41 0.25 -8.04 -9.44
CA ILE A 41 1.03 -8.89 -10.35
C ILE A 41 0.33 -8.93 -11.72
N PRO A 42 1.08 -9.13 -12.82
CA PRO A 42 0.48 -9.21 -14.15
C PRO A 42 -0.58 -10.31 -14.24
N ILE A 43 -1.70 -10.00 -14.88
CA ILE A 43 -2.83 -10.93 -15.06
C ILE A 43 -2.78 -11.50 -16.46
N LYS A 44 -2.48 -12.79 -16.56
CA LYS A 44 -2.45 -13.51 -17.84
C LYS A 44 -3.85 -13.88 -18.31
N GLY A 45 -4.07 -13.83 -19.61
CA GLY A 45 -5.33 -14.27 -20.23
C GLY A 45 -6.53 -13.31 -20.07
N ASN A 46 -6.33 -12.15 -19.44
CA ASN A 46 -7.36 -11.12 -19.34
C ASN A 46 -6.72 -9.72 -19.43
N GLU A 47 -6.63 -9.22 -20.67
CA GLU A 47 -5.99 -7.94 -20.97
C GLU A 47 -6.68 -6.77 -20.27
N LYS A 48 -8.01 -6.74 -20.23
CA LYS A 48 -8.78 -5.67 -19.57
C LYS A 48 -8.47 -5.60 -18.06
N ALA A 49 -8.47 -6.75 -17.40
CA ALA A 49 -8.15 -6.83 -15.98
C ALA A 49 -6.66 -6.46 -15.71
N ASN A 50 -5.76 -6.90 -16.59
CA ASN A 50 -4.34 -6.56 -16.50
C ASN A 50 -4.12 -5.05 -16.64
N ASN A 51 -4.71 -4.42 -17.64
CA ASN A 51 -4.59 -2.97 -17.85
C ASN A 51 -5.12 -2.19 -16.64
N ALA A 52 -6.28 -2.58 -16.10
CA ALA A 52 -6.82 -1.96 -14.88
C ALA A 52 -5.90 -2.13 -13.66
N ALA A 53 -5.22 -3.27 -13.53
CA ALA A 53 -4.24 -3.49 -12.47
C ALA A 53 -2.98 -2.61 -12.67
N MET A 54 -2.49 -2.50 -13.90
CA MET A 54 -1.32 -1.66 -14.23
C MET A 54 -1.62 -0.17 -14.05
N ASP A 55 -2.84 0.27 -14.37
CA ASP A 55 -3.27 1.66 -14.13
C ASP A 55 -3.31 1.99 -12.63
N LYS A 56 -3.71 1.05 -11.78
CA LYS A 56 -3.61 1.21 -10.32
C LYS A 56 -2.16 1.38 -9.86
N VAL A 57 -1.24 0.60 -10.43
CA VAL A 57 0.20 0.76 -10.13
C VAL A 57 0.69 2.14 -10.55
N ARG A 58 0.36 2.61 -11.77
CA ARG A 58 0.72 3.96 -12.23
C ARG A 58 0.20 5.04 -11.30
N ALA A 59 -1.07 4.96 -10.92
CA ALA A 59 -1.68 5.93 -10.02
C ALA A 59 -1.02 5.94 -8.64
N ASP A 60 -0.68 4.77 -8.10
CA ASP A 60 0.03 4.64 -6.83
C ASP A 60 1.44 5.27 -6.90
N LYS A 61 2.22 4.96 -7.93
CA LYS A 61 3.58 5.50 -8.10
C LYS A 61 3.56 7.00 -8.39
N LEU A 62 2.54 7.49 -9.12
CA LEU A 62 2.35 8.92 -9.31
C LEU A 62 2.07 9.64 -7.98
N ARG A 63 1.21 9.10 -7.15
CA ARG A 63 0.94 9.63 -5.80
C ARG A 63 2.22 9.70 -4.98
N GLU A 64 3.03 8.62 -4.99
CA GLU A 64 4.29 8.55 -4.24
C GLU A 64 5.30 9.61 -4.70
N VAL A 65 5.60 9.69 -5.98
CA VAL A 65 6.60 10.63 -6.49
C VAL A 65 6.15 12.08 -6.29
N LEU A 66 4.86 12.39 -6.46
CA LEU A 66 4.33 13.74 -6.21
C LEU A 66 4.31 14.10 -4.72
N ALA A 67 4.20 13.13 -3.83
CA ALA A 67 4.33 13.34 -2.40
C ALA A 67 5.77 13.67 -1.98
N GLY A 68 6.76 13.25 -2.76
CA GLY A 68 8.19 13.51 -2.51
C GLY A 68 9.04 12.27 -2.22
N HIS A 69 8.52 11.06 -2.48
CA HIS A 69 9.34 9.85 -2.35
C HIS A 69 10.48 9.83 -3.39
N ASP A 70 11.60 9.26 -3.01
CA ASP A 70 12.82 9.15 -3.84
C ASP A 70 12.87 7.86 -4.66
N GLY A 71 11.99 6.93 -4.35
CA GLY A 71 11.88 5.65 -5.02
C GLY A 71 10.69 4.86 -4.51
N THR A 72 10.56 3.63 -4.97
CA THR A 72 9.42 2.79 -4.63
C THR A 72 9.77 1.32 -4.68
N TRP A 73 8.79 0.50 -4.29
CA TRP A 73 8.88 -0.95 -4.31
C TRP A 73 7.72 -1.55 -5.10
N VAL A 74 8.00 -2.61 -5.87
CA VAL A 74 7.02 -3.35 -6.66
C VAL A 74 7.17 -4.85 -6.42
N ALA A 75 6.06 -5.59 -6.43
CA ALA A 75 6.03 -7.01 -6.13
C ALA A 75 6.52 -7.90 -7.29
N HIS A 76 6.59 -7.38 -8.50
CA HIS A 76 6.90 -8.18 -9.69
C HIS A 76 7.83 -7.42 -10.65
N PRO A 77 8.86 -8.08 -11.25
CA PRO A 77 9.79 -7.42 -12.14
C PRO A 77 9.15 -6.70 -13.33
N ALA A 78 8.05 -7.21 -13.85
CA ALA A 78 7.32 -6.58 -14.96
C ALA A 78 6.72 -5.20 -14.59
N LEU A 79 6.64 -4.84 -13.32
CA LEU A 79 6.17 -3.52 -12.86
C LEU A 79 7.30 -2.48 -12.78
N VAL A 80 8.55 -2.91 -12.84
CA VAL A 80 9.72 -2.00 -12.78
C VAL A 80 9.67 -0.94 -13.90
N PRO A 81 9.40 -1.28 -15.17
CA PRO A 81 9.31 -0.29 -16.23
C PRO A 81 8.22 0.76 -15.97
N ILE A 82 7.08 0.35 -15.41
CA ILE A 82 5.97 1.24 -15.08
C ILE A 82 6.37 2.23 -13.98
N ALA A 83 7.01 1.73 -12.93
CA ALA A 83 7.50 2.58 -11.84
C ALA A 83 8.56 3.57 -12.35
N LEU A 84 9.52 3.10 -13.14
CA LEU A 84 10.57 3.94 -13.74
C LEU A 84 9.99 5.02 -14.67
N GLU A 85 9.02 4.69 -15.51
CA GLU A 85 8.33 5.66 -16.37
C GLU A 85 7.77 6.82 -15.54
N VAL A 86 7.06 6.51 -14.46
CA VAL A 86 6.43 7.52 -13.60
C VAL A 86 7.47 8.34 -12.83
N PHE A 87 8.45 7.69 -12.20
CA PHE A 87 9.47 8.39 -11.42
C PHE A 87 10.38 9.25 -12.31
N ASN A 88 10.86 8.75 -13.45
CA ASN A 88 11.70 9.49 -14.37
C ASN A 88 11.00 10.73 -14.96
N LYS A 89 9.68 10.68 -15.10
CA LYS A 89 8.89 11.83 -15.59
C LYS A 89 8.75 12.93 -14.55
N HIS A 90 8.69 12.62 -13.27
CA HIS A 90 8.32 13.56 -12.21
C HIS A 90 9.46 13.86 -11.22
N MET A 91 10.44 13.00 -11.10
CA MET A 91 11.65 13.20 -10.31
C MET A 91 12.82 13.44 -11.27
N LEU A 92 13.12 14.72 -11.54
CA LEU A 92 14.12 15.12 -12.54
C LEU A 92 15.57 15.01 -12.05
N GLY A 93 15.78 14.75 -10.78
CA GLY A 93 17.09 14.59 -10.15
C GLY A 93 17.27 13.19 -9.54
N PRO A 94 18.42 12.92 -8.92
CA PRO A 94 18.71 11.62 -8.32
C PRO A 94 17.87 11.31 -7.07
N ASN A 95 17.26 12.33 -6.49
CA ASN A 95 16.41 12.25 -5.29
C ASN A 95 15.55 13.51 -5.17
N GLN A 96 14.70 13.53 -4.13
CA GLN A 96 13.83 14.65 -3.79
C GLN A 96 14.11 15.24 -2.40
N TYR A 97 15.33 15.20 -1.90
CA TYR A 97 15.69 15.68 -0.57
C TYR A 97 15.39 17.17 -0.32
N HIS A 98 15.18 17.94 -1.40
CA HIS A 98 14.72 19.33 -1.34
C HIS A 98 13.25 19.46 -0.91
N VAL A 99 12.45 18.37 -1.02
CA VAL A 99 11.05 18.34 -0.56
C VAL A 99 11.04 18.09 0.95
N ARG A 100 11.27 19.15 1.72
CA ARG A 100 11.51 19.08 3.16
C ARG A 100 10.27 18.86 4.00
N ARG A 101 9.09 19.19 3.49
CA ARG A 101 7.81 19.12 4.22
C ARG A 101 7.88 19.83 5.58
N GLU A 102 8.53 20.99 5.65
CA GLU A 102 8.74 21.73 6.91
C GLU A 102 7.44 22.30 7.48
N GLU A 103 6.42 22.47 6.64
CA GLU A 103 5.06 22.88 7.01
C GLU A 103 4.28 21.79 7.74
N VAL A 104 4.66 20.54 7.60
CA VAL A 104 3.94 19.39 8.16
C VAL A 104 4.07 19.34 9.68
N ARG A 105 2.92 19.17 10.32
CA ARG A 105 2.82 18.92 11.77
C ARG A 105 1.94 17.69 11.97
N VAL A 106 2.56 16.59 12.39
CA VAL A 106 1.88 15.30 12.62
C VAL A 106 2.02 14.93 14.08
N SER A 107 0.92 14.71 14.74
CA SER A 107 0.85 14.23 16.12
C SER A 107 0.57 12.72 16.17
N ALA A 108 0.68 12.14 17.36
CA ALA A 108 0.26 10.75 17.59
C ALA A 108 -1.22 10.54 17.29
N LEU A 109 -2.06 11.54 17.53
CA LEU A 109 -3.51 11.46 17.25
C LEU A 109 -3.78 11.35 15.74
N ASP A 110 -3.03 12.07 14.91
CA ASP A 110 -3.18 11.99 13.45
C ASP A 110 -2.82 10.60 12.91
N LEU A 111 -1.80 9.96 13.49
CA LEU A 111 -1.34 8.63 13.10
C LEU A 111 -2.24 7.51 13.62
N LEU A 112 -2.89 7.71 14.76
CA LEU A 112 -3.69 6.70 15.44
C LEU A 112 -5.19 6.88 15.23
N ASN A 113 -5.62 7.87 14.44
CA ASN A 113 -7.03 8.13 14.18
C ASN A 113 -7.59 7.13 13.16
N PRO A 114 -8.40 6.13 13.58
CA PRO A 114 -8.96 5.13 12.69
C PRO A 114 -10.24 5.59 12.00
N ASN A 115 -10.58 6.88 12.09
CA ASN A 115 -11.82 7.42 11.51
C ASN A 115 -11.69 7.50 9.99
N VAL A 116 -12.17 6.47 9.32
CA VAL A 116 -12.17 6.31 7.86
C VAL A 116 -13.59 5.99 7.42
N ASP A 117 -14.06 6.71 6.40
CA ASP A 117 -15.36 6.43 5.80
C ASP A 117 -15.38 5.05 5.12
N GLY A 118 -16.46 4.31 5.35
CA GLY A 118 -16.64 2.98 4.77
C GLY A 118 -17.64 2.16 5.55
N GLN A 119 -17.91 0.96 5.06
CA GLN A 119 -18.81 0.01 5.66
C GLN A 119 -18.11 -1.33 5.91
N ILE A 120 -18.62 -2.08 6.86
CA ILE A 120 -18.29 -3.49 7.06
C ILE A 120 -19.32 -4.30 6.30
N THR A 121 -18.86 -5.08 5.31
CA THR A 121 -19.74 -5.87 4.45
C THR A 121 -19.46 -7.35 4.55
N GLU A 122 -20.45 -8.17 4.17
CA GLU A 122 -20.24 -9.62 4.04
C GLU A 122 -19.12 -9.93 3.04
N ALA A 123 -19.04 -9.17 1.94
CA ALA A 123 -17.98 -9.33 0.96
C ALA A 123 -16.59 -9.05 1.56
N GLY A 124 -16.46 -8.01 2.38
CA GLY A 124 -15.23 -7.69 3.11
C GLY A 124 -14.85 -8.77 4.11
N ALA A 125 -15.83 -9.32 4.85
CA ALA A 125 -15.60 -10.42 5.77
C ALA A 125 -15.12 -11.68 5.04
N ARG A 126 -15.79 -12.06 3.94
CA ARG A 126 -15.38 -13.19 3.10
C ARG A 126 -13.98 -13.01 2.50
N ALA A 127 -13.66 -11.79 2.05
CA ALA A 127 -12.33 -11.48 1.53
C ALA A 127 -11.24 -11.67 2.59
N ASN A 128 -11.47 -11.20 3.83
CA ASN A 128 -10.54 -11.39 4.94
C ASN A 128 -10.35 -12.87 5.30
N VAL A 129 -11.45 -13.64 5.40
CA VAL A 129 -11.38 -15.09 5.68
C VAL A 129 -10.61 -15.81 4.56
N SER A 130 -10.92 -15.52 3.30
CA SER A 130 -10.26 -16.13 2.14
C SER A 130 -8.76 -15.83 2.11
N ALA A 131 -8.38 -14.57 2.31
CA ALA A 131 -6.98 -14.16 2.33
C ALA A 131 -6.21 -14.85 3.47
N LEU A 132 -6.77 -14.86 4.68
CA LEU A 132 -6.18 -15.49 5.85
C LEU A 132 -5.97 -17.00 5.64
N LEU A 133 -7.00 -17.72 5.21
CA LEU A 133 -6.92 -19.17 5.00
C LEU A 133 -5.95 -19.53 3.87
N ALA A 134 -6.01 -18.81 2.74
CA ALA A 134 -5.10 -19.05 1.62
C ALA A 134 -3.65 -18.76 1.99
N TYR A 135 -3.39 -17.69 2.73
CA TYR A 135 -2.06 -17.38 3.22
C TYR A 135 -1.55 -18.46 4.18
N CYS A 136 -2.31 -18.80 5.24
CA CYS A 136 -1.90 -19.80 6.22
C CYS A 136 -1.65 -21.17 5.58
N ALA A 137 -2.50 -21.60 4.64
CA ALA A 137 -2.31 -22.86 3.93
C ALA A 137 -0.99 -22.93 3.13
N ASN A 138 -0.52 -21.80 2.61
CA ASN A 138 0.77 -21.72 1.92
C ASN A 138 1.93 -21.57 2.91
N TRP A 139 1.75 -20.79 3.96
CA TRP A 139 2.78 -20.55 4.96
C TRP A 139 3.21 -21.84 5.67
N VAL A 140 2.26 -22.72 6.04
CA VAL A 140 2.59 -24.03 6.65
C VAL A 140 3.32 -24.98 5.69
N ARG A 141 3.32 -24.68 4.38
CA ARG A 141 4.08 -25.39 3.35
C ARG A 141 5.42 -24.74 3.04
N GLY A 142 5.82 -23.69 3.79
CA GLY A 142 7.08 -22.97 3.63
C GLY A 142 7.04 -21.75 2.72
N ASN A 143 5.87 -21.32 2.23
CA ASN A 143 5.73 -20.16 1.34
C ASN A 143 5.23 -18.96 2.11
N GLY A 144 6.10 -17.98 2.38
CA GLY A 144 5.77 -16.75 3.13
C GLY A 144 5.34 -15.56 2.27
N CYS A 145 5.34 -15.68 0.94
CA CYS A 145 4.87 -14.68 0.00
C CYS A 145 4.04 -15.37 -1.08
N VAL A 146 2.76 -15.04 -1.18
CA VAL A 146 1.77 -15.85 -1.90
C VAL A 146 0.89 -14.99 -2.80
N PRO A 147 0.75 -15.33 -4.11
CA PRO A 147 -0.21 -14.66 -4.97
C PRO A 147 -1.63 -15.08 -4.61
N ILE A 148 -2.43 -14.12 -4.14
CA ILE A 148 -3.86 -14.31 -3.81
C ILE A 148 -4.64 -13.22 -4.53
N ASN A 149 -5.63 -13.58 -5.34
CA ASN A 149 -6.48 -12.64 -6.08
C ASN A 149 -5.68 -11.59 -6.88
N HIS A 150 -4.61 -12.01 -7.56
CA HIS A 150 -3.71 -11.16 -8.35
C HIS A 150 -2.92 -10.11 -7.53
N LEU A 151 -2.79 -10.33 -6.24
CA LEU A 151 -1.93 -9.55 -5.35
C LEU A 151 -0.88 -10.47 -4.73
N MET A 152 0.34 -9.95 -4.57
CA MET A 152 1.39 -10.64 -3.82
C MET A 152 1.21 -10.33 -2.35
N GLU A 153 0.71 -11.30 -1.61
CA GLU A 153 0.33 -11.17 -0.20
C GLU A 153 1.38 -11.81 0.72
N ASP A 154 1.54 -11.23 1.89
CA ASP A 154 2.50 -11.66 2.92
C ASP A 154 1.85 -11.84 4.30
N ALA A 155 2.66 -12.04 5.33
CA ALA A 155 2.18 -12.22 6.71
C ALA A 155 1.39 -11.01 7.24
N ALA A 156 1.73 -9.79 6.78
CA ALA A 156 1.00 -8.59 7.20
C ALA A 156 -0.45 -8.61 6.70
N THR A 157 -0.70 -9.11 5.48
CA THR A 157 -2.06 -9.30 4.96
C THR A 157 -2.87 -10.28 5.80
N ALA A 158 -2.26 -11.40 6.19
CA ALA A 158 -2.92 -12.38 7.04
C ALA A 158 -3.26 -11.79 8.42
N GLU A 159 -2.33 -11.05 9.02
CA GLU A 159 -2.54 -10.43 10.33
C GLU A 159 -3.59 -9.32 10.28
N ILE A 160 -3.58 -8.45 9.26
CA ILE A 160 -4.62 -7.43 9.09
C ILE A 160 -5.98 -8.08 8.89
N SER A 161 -6.07 -9.15 8.11
CA SER A 161 -7.32 -9.89 7.91
C SER A 161 -7.83 -10.50 9.21
N ARG A 162 -6.94 -11.10 10.00
CA ARG A 162 -7.27 -11.68 11.31
C ARG A 162 -7.77 -10.63 12.29
N ILE A 163 -7.03 -9.53 12.45
CA ILE A 163 -7.38 -8.49 13.42
C ILE A 163 -8.64 -7.72 13.02
N SER A 164 -8.90 -7.53 11.71
CA SER A 164 -10.13 -6.91 11.23
C SER A 164 -11.34 -7.77 11.59
N LEU A 165 -11.28 -9.08 11.34
CA LEU A 165 -12.36 -10.00 11.72
C LEU A 165 -12.58 -10.01 13.24
N TRP A 166 -11.50 -10.03 14.03
CA TRP A 166 -11.59 -9.94 15.48
C TRP A 166 -12.26 -8.63 15.91
N GLN A 167 -11.83 -7.50 15.37
CA GLN A 167 -12.39 -6.18 15.68
C GLN A 167 -13.90 -6.11 15.38
N TRP A 168 -14.32 -6.67 14.24
CA TRP A 168 -15.74 -6.68 13.83
C TRP A 168 -16.63 -7.58 14.67
N VAL A 169 -16.07 -8.59 15.29
CA VAL A 169 -16.82 -9.50 16.18
C VAL A 169 -16.98 -8.92 17.59
N PHE A 170 -15.95 -8.20 18.08
CA PHE A 170 -15.90 -7.76 19.48
C PHE A 170 -16.32 -6.29 19.68
N HIS A 171 -16.48 -5.52 18.63
CA HIS A 171 -16.82 -4.10 18.66
C HIS A 171 -17.89 -3.72 17.65
#